data_666f0adae646275162973ec11132d6c6
#
_entry.id   666f0adae646275162973ec11132d6c6
#
_cell.length_a   1.000
_cell.length_b   1.000
_cell.length_c   1.000
_cell.angle_alpha   90.00
_cell.angle_beta   90.00
_cell.angle_gamma   90.00
#
_symmetry.space_group_name_H-M   'P 1'
#
loop_
_entity.id
_entity.type
_entity.pdbx_description
1 polymer ?
#
loop_
_entity_poly.entity_id
_entity_poly.type
_entity_poly.pdbx_seq_one_letter_code
_entity_poly.pdbx_strand_id
1 'polypeptide(L)'
;SRSPGRERMRNVYSVGQVNHYVKNMFTQDYFLRKVYVKGEVSNCKYHTSGHIYFSLKDETGTLSCVMFAGHRRGLAFRMKDGDKVVAGGIVDAYERDGRYQLYAKEITLEAGALYERYLALKQELEDMGMFAQEYKQPIPHFIHTLGVVTAPTGAAVQDIRNIAGRRNPYLQVILYPALVQGEGAAQSIVKGIRMLDEAGVDVIIVGRGGGSIEDLWAFNEESVARAIFECRTPVISAVGHETDFTIADFVADLRAPTPSAAAELAVDDFRSVLENFHMYGDRLQ
;
A
#
# COMPACT_ATOMS: atom_id res chain seq x y z
N SER A 1 -66.81 48.45 -15.50
CA SER A 1 -66.33 47.81 -14.30
C SER A 1 -65.19 46.89 -14.64
N ARG A 2 -63.98 47.27 -14.33
CA ARG A 2 -62.78 46.44 -14.46
C ARG A 2 -62.64 45.61 -13.22
N SER A 3 -62.66 44.29 -13.35
CA SER A 3 -62.36 43.35 -12.30
C SER A 3 -60.94 43.56 -11.79
N PRO A 4 -60.66 43.61 -10.47
CA PRO A 4 -59.31 43.65 -9.97
C PRO A 4 -58.59 42.33 -10.32
N GLY A 5 -57.47 42.47 -11.01
CA GLY A 5 -56.61 41.33 -11.31
C GLY A 5 -56.24 40.61 -10.04
N ARG A 6 -56.49 39.32 -10.00
CA ARG A 6 -55.95 38.43 -8.98
C ARG A 6 -54.42 38.54 -8.98
N GLU A 7 -53.90 39.27 -8.01
CA GLU A 7 -52.48 39.14 -7.70
C GLU A 7 -52.23 37.65 -7.39
N ARG A 8 -51.45 37.00 -8.26
CA ARG A 8 -50.94 35.65 -7.98
C ARG A 8 -50.13 35.78 -6.70
N MET A 9 -50.63 35.27 -5.57
CA MET A 9 -49.84 35.14 -4.34
C MET A 9 -48.61 34.37 -4.67
N ARG A 10 -47.46 35.00 -4.55
CA ARG A 10 -46.15 34.35 -4.68
C ARG A 10 -45.92 33.51 -3.46
N ASN A 11 -45.63 32.22 -3.64
CA ASN A 11 -45.25 31.37 -2.52
C ASN A 11 -43.82 31.80 -2.10
N VAL A 12 -43.67 32.11 -0.83
CA VAL A 12 -42.40 32.54 -0.23
C VAL A 12 -41.91 31.39 0.68
N TYR A 13 -40.68 30.99 0.47
CA TYR A 13 -40.04 29.91 1.21
C TYR A 13 -38.87 30.45 2.06
N SER A 14 -38.58 29.83 3.20
CA SER A 14 -37.40 30.08 3.98
C SER A 14 -36.15 29.49 3.29
N VAL A 15 -34.96 30.00 3.65
CA VAL A 15 -33.70 29.43 3.19
C VAL A 15 -33.61 27.95 3.55
N GLY A 16 -33.97 27.60 4.78
CA GLY A 16 -33.97 26.20 5.22
C GLY A 16 -34.89 25.30 4.43
N GLN A 17 -36.09 25.80 4.06
CA GLN A 17 -37.03 25.02 3.22
C GLN A 17 -36.45 24.74 1.82
N VAL A 18 -35.78 25.73 1.21
CA VAL A 18 -35.15 25.55 -0.11
C VAL A 18 -33.99 24.57 -0.01
N ASN A 19 -33.10 24.73 0.98
CA ASN A 19 -31.96 23.84 1.16
C ASN A 19 -32.41 22.40 1.47
N HIS A 20 -33.43 22.24 2.29
CA HIS A 20 -34.00 20.92 2.57
C HIS A 20 -34.61 20.26 1.32
N TYR A 21 -35.32 21.01 0.52
CA TYR A 21 -35.86 20.53 -0.74
C TYR A 21 -34.77 20.08 -1.70
N VAL A 22 -33.71 20.89 -1.86
CA VAL A 22 -32.55 20.57 -2.71
C VAL A 22 -31.87 19.30 -2.21
N LYS A 23 -31.64 19.17 -0.90
CA LYS A 23 -31.07 17.97 -0.31
C LYS A 23 -31.90 16.72 -0.60
N ASN A 24 -33.20 16.81 -0.48
CA ASN A 24 -34.10 15.66 -0.79
C ASN A 24 -34.01 15.27 -2.27
N MET A 25 -33.86 16.22 -3.18
CA MET A 25 -33.63 15.93 -4.60
C MET A 25 -32.33 15.17 -4.80
N PHE A 26 -31.23 15.59 -4.17
CA PHE A 26 -29.96 14.88 -4.21
C PHE A 26 -30.07 13.44 -3.67
N THR A 27 -30.74 13.29 -2.52
CA THR A 27 -30.91 11.98 -1.86
C THR A 27 -31.74 11.01 -2.70
N GLN A 28 -32.73 11.51 -3.44
CA GLN A 28 -33.61 10.68 -4.28
C GLN A 28 -33.05 10.41 -5.66
N ASP A 29 -32.02 11.13 -6.08
CA ASP A 29 -31.42 10.96 -7.40
C ASP A 29 -30.57 9.70 -7.45
N TYR A 30 -30.92 8.79 -8.36
CA TYR A 30 -30.23 7.52 -8.50
C TYR A 30 -28.78 7.67 -8.95
N PHE A 31 -28.52 8.62 -9.85
CA PHE A 31 -27.18 8.87 -10.40
C PHE A 31 -26.21 9.35 -9.29
N LEU A 32 -26.64 10.30 -8.46
CA LEU A 32 -25.81 10.91 -7.42
C LEU A 32 -25.51 9.98 -6.23
N ARG A 33 -26.22 8.87 -6.11
CA ARG A 33 -25.99 7.87 -5.06
C ARG A 33 -24.76 7.01 -5.28
N LYS A 34 -24.30 6.91 -6.51
CA LYS A 34 -23.08 6.15 -6.84
C LYS A 34 -22.45 6.76 -8.08
N VAL A 35 -21.50 7.64 -7.85
CA VAL A 35 -20.75 8.32 -8.91
C VAL A 35 -19.26 8.04 -8.76
N TYR A 36 -18.58 8.02 -9.90
CA TYR A 36 -17.14 7.99 -9.97
C TYR A 36 -16.68 9.27 -10.65
N VAL A 37 -15.87 10.06 -9.94
CA VAL A 37 -15.41 11.37 -10.41
C VAL A 37 -13.91 11.33 -10.62
N LYS A 38 -13.48 11.69 -11.80
CA LYS A 38 -12.09 11.82 -12.18
C LYS A 38 -11.65 13.28 -12.01
N GLY A 39 -10.50 13.50 -11.40
CA GLY A 39 -9.94 14.83 -11.24
C GLY A 39 -8.56 14.85 -10.61
N GLU A 40 -8.00 16.04 -10.55
CA GLU A 40 -6.73 16.29 -9.86
C GLU A 40 -7.00 16.78 -8.44
N VAL A 41 -6.31 16.19 -7.48
CA VAL A 41 -6.42 16.53 -6.06
C VAL A 41 -5.80 17.89 -5.79
N SER A 42 -6.54 18.73 -5.07
CA SER A 42 -6.04 20.00 -4.54
C SER A 42 -6.55 20.24 -3.11
N ASN A 43 -5.85 21.07 -2.34
CA ASN A 43 -6.18 21.38 -0.95
C ASN A 43 -6.41 20.12 -0.09
N CYS A 44 -5.60 19.11 -0.27
CA CYS A 44 -5.70 17.87 0.48
C CYS A 44 -5.21 18.06 1.92
N LYS A 45 -6.08 17.76 2.88
CA LYS A 45 -5.80 17.87 4.32
C LYS A 45 -6.20 16.60 5.03
N TYR A 46 -5.23 15.97 5.66
CA TYR A 46 -5.44 14.87 6.58
C TYR A 46 -5.71 15.45 7.97
N HIS A 47 -6.97 15.44 8.37
CA HIS A 47 -7.39 15.98 9.66
C HIS A 47 -7.06 15.01 10.80
N THR A 48 -6.82 15.53 12.02
CA THR A 48 -6.55 14.73 13.23
C THR A 48 -7.67 13.76 13.59
N SER A 49 -8.92 14.06 13.19
CA SER A 49 -10.08 13.16 13.34
C SER A 49 -10.00 11.89 12.49
N GLY A 50 -9.05 11.81 11.55
CA GLY A 50 -8.96 10.75 10.56
C GLY A 50 -9.70 11.03 9.25
N HIS A 51 -10.50 12.09 9.18
CA HIS A 51 -11.16 12.51 7.94
C HIS A 51 -10.16 13.16 6.99
N ILE A 52 -10.36 12.97 5.69
CA ILE A 52 -9.56 13.61 4.65
C ILE A 52 -10.46 14.59 3.90
N TYR A 53 -10.08 15.87 3.88
CA TYR A 53 -10.75 16.91 3.12
C TYR A 53 -9.88 17.27 1.92
N PHE A 54 -10.49 17.32 0.76
CA PHE A 54 -9.78 17.66 -0.48
C PHE A 54 -10.75 18.21 -1.52
N SER A 55 -10.22 18.72 -2.60
CA SER A 55 -10.99 19.10 -3.78
C SER A 55 -10.50 18.32 -4.99
N LEU A 56 -11.40 17.98 -5.88
CA LEU A 56 -11.08 17.51 -7.22
C LEU A 56 -11.32 18.63 -8.21
N LYS A 57 -10.35 18.86 -9.08
CA LYS A 57 -10.45 19.88 -10.13
C LYS A 57 -10.12 19.30 -11.50
N ASP A 58 -10.69 19.92 -12.49
CA ASP A 58 -10.34 19.76 -13.90
C ASP A 58 -10.26 21.15 -14.57
N GLU A 59 -10.19 21.18 -15.87
CA GLU A 59 -10.11 22.45 -16.64
C GLU A 59 -11.35 23.33 -16.47
N THR A 60 -12.49 22.76 -16.09
CA THR A 60 -13.80 23.44 -16.11
C THR A 60 -14.36 23.71 -14.71
N GLY A 61 -13.91 23.05 -13.68
CA GLY A 61 -14.52 23.17 -12.36
C GLY A 61 -13.78 22.52 -11.21
N THR A 62 -14.36 22.71 -10.04
CA THR A 62 -13.85 22.15 -8.78
C THR A 62 -14.99 21.55 -8.00
N LEU A 63 -14.76 20.36 -7.41
CA LEU A 63 -15.71 19.66 -6.56
C LEU A 63 -15.08 19.43 -5.20
N SER A 64 -15.75 19.90 -4.13
CA SER A 64 -15.35 19.61 -2.76
C SER A 64 -15.61 18.14 -2.42
N CYS A 65 -14.68 17.53 -1.73
CA CYS A 65 -14.73 16.12 -1.37
C CYS A 65 -14.37 15.92 0.10
N VAL A 66 -14.92 14.87 0.69
CA VAL A 66 -14.52 14.38 2.01
C VAL A 66 -14.52 12.85 2.01
N MET A 67 -13.49 12.27 2.59
CA MET A 67 -13.47 10.84 2.94
C MET A 67 -13.47 10.74 4.46
N PHE A 68 -14.56 10.23 5.03
CA PHE A 68 -14.65 10.02 6.47
C PHE A 68 -13.74 8.88 6.91
N ALA A 69 -13.30 8.94 8.15
CA ALA A 69 -12.40 7.95 8.74
C ALA A 69 -12.90 6.50 8.60
N GLY A 70 -14.20 6.30 8.67
CA GLY A 70 -14.82 4.98 8.49
C GLY A 70 -14.67 4.37 7.10
N HIS A 71 -14.32 5.18 6.10
CA HIS A 71 -14.12 4.75 4.71
C HIS A 71 -12.64 4.73 4.28
N ARG A 72 -11.70 4.97 5.21
CA ARG A 72 -10.27 5.02 4.92
C ARG A 72 -9.72 3.75 4.29
N ARG A 73 -10.39 2.61 4.46
CA ARG A 73 -10.04 1.35 3.78
C ARG A 73 -10.16 1.43 2.26
N GLY A 74 -10.95 2.35 1.74
CA GLY A 74 -11.08 2.60 0.31
C GLY A 74 -9.95 3.42 -0.31
N LEU A 75 -8.92 3.75 0.46
CA LEU A 75 -7.75 4.52 0.03
C LEU A 75 -6.47 3.74 0.38
N ALA A 76 -5.81 3.21 -0.64
CA ALA A 76 -4.63 2.35 -0.49
C ALA A 76 -3.29 3.09 -0.50
N PHE A 77 -3.29 4.41 -0.72
CA PHE A 77 -2.09 5.25 -0.80
C PHE A 77 -2.30 6.56 -0.05
N ARG A 78 -1.21 7.26 0.24
CA ARG A 78 -1.30 8.61 0.80
C ARG A 78 -1.52 9.63 -0.32
N MET A 79 -2.68 10.26 -0.29
CA MET A 79 -3.07 11.26 -1.29
C MET A 79 -2.35 12.59 -1.03
N LYS A 80 -1.95 13.24 -2.11
CA LYS A 80 -1.31 14.56 -2.08
C LYS A 80 -1.83 15.44 -3.21
N ASP A 81 -1.63 16.74 -3.07
CA ASP A 81 -1.99 17.69 -4.13
C ASP A 81 -1.26 17.34 -5.43
N GLY A 82 -1.98 17.42 -6.53
CA GLY A 82 -1.48 17.06 -7.85
C GLY A 82 -1.75 15.62 -8.28
N ASP A 83 -2.15 14.74 -7.36
CA ASP A 83 -2.51 13.36 -7.73
C ASP A 83 -3.74 13.34 -8.63
N LYS A 84 -3.66 12.56 -9.71
CA LYS A 84 -4.80 12.31 -10.60
C LYS A 84 -5.50 11.04 -10.13
N VAL A 85 -6.75 11.19 -9.69
CA VAL A 85 -7.50 10.13 -9.04
C VAL A 85 -8.88 9.94 -9.65
N VAL A 86 -9.47 8.78 -9.38
CA VAL A 86 -10.89 8.50 -9.55
C VAL A 86 -11.46 8.25 -8.17
N ALA A 87 -12.38 9.10 -7.72
CA ALA A 87 -13.06 8.98 -6.44
C ALA A 87 -14.48 8.49 -6.63
N GLY A 88 -14.84 7.41 -5.98
CA GLY A 88 -16.17 6.84 -5.99
C GLY A 88 -16.91 7.13 -4.70
N GLY A 89 -18.18 7.48 -4.80
CA GLY A 89 -18.99 7.77 -3.63
C GLY A 89 -20.34 8.39 -3.95
N ILE A 90 -20.83 9.19 -3.03
CA ILE A 90 -22.14 9.82 -3.07
C ILE A 90 -21.96 11.32 -3.16
N VAL A 91 -22.65 11.96 -4.09
CA VAL A 91 -22.77 13.43 -4.11
C VAL A 91 -24.04 13.80 -3.37
N ASP A 92 -23.91 14.62 -2.34
CA ASP A 92 -25.03 15.07 -1.52
C ASP A 92 -24.87 16.54 -1.15
N ALA A 93 -26.00 17.18 -0.83
CA ALA A 93 -26.05 18.56 -0.38
C ALA A 93 -25.85 18.63 1.15
N TYR A 94 -25.02 19.58 1.57
CA TYR A 94 -24.90 19.95 2.97
C TYR A 94 -25.86 21.10 3.26
N GLU A 95 -26.96 20.81 3.93
CA GLU A 95 -28.07 21.76 4.12
C GLU A 95 -27.62 23.07 4.79
N ARG A 96 -26.73 22.95 5.76
CA ARG A 96 -26.33 24.10 6.57
C ARG A 96 -25.66 25.20 5.75
N ASP A 97 -24.83 24.83 4.77
CA ASP A 97 -24.08 25.79 3.95
C ASP A 97 -24.64 25.96 2.55
N GLY A 98 -25.66 25.16 2.17
CA GLY A 98 -26.19 25.14 0.81
C GLY A 98 -25.20 24.69 -0.25
N ARG A 99 -24.21 23.87 0.13
CA ARG A 99 -23.19 23.34 -0.75
C ARG A 99 -23.44 21.86 -1.04
N TYR A 100 -22.93 21.39 -2.17
CA TYR A 100 -22.84 19.96 -2.44
C TYR A 100 -21.40 19.51 -2.43
N GLN A 101 -21.19 18.26 -2.10
CA GLN A 101 -19.87 17.66 -2.05
C GLN A 101 -19.91 16.17 -2.33
N LEU A 102 -18.77 15.62 -2.69
CA LEU A 102 -18.59 14.18 -2.84
C LEU A 102 -18.16 13.57 -1.50
N TYR A 103 -18.94 12.63 -1.03
CA TYR A 103 -18.60 11.76 0.10
C TYR A 103 -17.93 10.51 -0.45
N ALA A 104 -16.60 10.56 -0.51
CA ALA A 104 -15.81 9.49 -1.13
C ALA A 104 -15.77 8.24 -0.25
N LYS A 105 -16.02 7.08 -0.86
CA LYS A 105 -15.91 5.77 -0.21
C LYS A 105 -14.71 4.99 -0.70
N GLU A 106 -14.26 5.25 -1.91
CA GLU A 106 -13.06 4.67 -2.51
C GLU A 106 -12.37 5.70 -3.39
N ILE A 107 -11.05 5.69 -3.37
CA ILE A 107 -10.22 6.57 -4.19
C ILE A 107 -9.09 5.73 -4.75
N THR A 108 -8.95 5.75 -6.09
CA THR A 108 -7.88 5.07 -6.80
C THR A 108 -7.11 6.07 -7.65
N LEU A 109 -5.85 5.80 -7.91
CA LEU A 109 -5.11 6.60 -8.88
C LEU A 109 -5.63 6.31 -10.29
N GLU A 110 -5.62 7.33 -11.14
CA GLU A 110 -5.96 7.18 -12.54
C GLU A 110 -5.03 6.17 -13.20
N ALA A 111 -5.54 5.40 -14.17
CA ALA A 111 -4.76 4.36 -14.84
C ALA A 111 -3.44 4.92 -15.40
N GLY A 112 -2.33 4.25 -15.07
CA GLY A 112 -0.99 4.66 -15.46
C GLY A 112 -0.29 5.61 -14.48
N ALA A 113 -1.00 6.33 -13.62
CA ALA A 113 -0.38 7.27 -12.66
C ALA A 113 0.49 6.56 -11.62
N LEU A 114 0.08 5.40 -11.13
CA LEU A 114 0.91 4.58 -10.23
C LEU A 114 2.19 4.11 -10.89
N TYR A 115 2.10 3.68 -12.12
CA TYR A 115 3.26 3.22 -12.87
C TYR A 115 4.25 4.37 -13.14
N GLU A 116 3.77 5.56 -13.45
CA GLU A 116 4.62 6.76 -13.59
C GLU A 116 5.32 7.11 -12.28
N ARG A 117 4.62 7.04 -11.16
CA ARG A 117 5.23 7.26 -9.83
C ARG A 117 6.29 6.21 -9.52
N TYR A 118 6.02 4.95 -9.83
CA TYR A 118 6.98 3.87 -9.69
C TYR A 118 8.26 4.13 -10.49
N LEU A 119 8.13 4.49 -11.76
CA LEU A 119 9.28 4.79 -12.63
C LEU A 119 10.09 5.98 -12.12
N ALA A 120 9.41 7.05 -11.68
CA ALA A 120 10.07 8.24 -11.15
C ALA A 120 10.87 7.94 -9.89
N LEU A 121 10.28 7.22 -8.94
CA LEU A 121 10.95 6.84 -7.70
C LEU A 121 12.10 5.84 -7.95
N LYS A 122 11.88 4.88 -8.83
CA LYS A 122 12.93 3.95 -9.23
C LYS A 122 14.15 4.68 -9.77
N GLN A 123 13.94 5.64 -10.67
CA GLN A 123 15.03 6.41 -11.24
C GLN A 123 15.75 7.26 -10.19
N GLU A 124 15.00 7.91 -9.31
CA GLU A 124 15.57 8.71 -8.21
C GLU A 124 16.47 7.88 -7.30
N LEU A 125 15.99 6.72 -6.85
CA LEU A 125 16.74 5.85 -5.95
C LEU A 125 17.95 5.20 -6.64
N GLU A 126 17.81 4.87 -7.91
CA GLU A 126 18.92 4.37 -8.74
C GLU A 126 20.02 5.42 -8.88
N ASP A 127 19.66 6.68 -9.16
CA ASP A 127 20.60 7.79 -9.24
C ASP A 127 21.32 8.06 -7.91
N MET A 128 20.66 7.78 -6.79
CA MET A 128 21.27 7.84 -5.46
C MET A 128 22.20 6.66 -5.15
N GLY A 129 22.25 5.66 -6.01
CA GLY A 129 23.09 4.48 -5.84
C GLY A 129 22.51 3.39 -4.94
N MET A 130 21.23 3.47 -4.56
CA MET A 130 20.63 2.51 -3.61
C MET A 130 20.50 1.09 -4.16
N PHE A 131 20.59 0.91 -5.47
CA PHE A 131 20.50 -0.40 -6.11
C PHE A 131 21.87 -1.01 -6.45
N ALA A 132 22.97 -0.32 -6.13
CA ALA A 132 24.30 -0.75 -6.51
C ALA A 132 24.70 -2.06 -5.81
N GLN A 133 25.34 -2.94 -6.57
CA GLN A 133 25.78 -4.25 -6.07
C GLN A 133 26.78 -4.15 -4.90
N GLU A 134 27.58 -3.09 -4.86
CA GLU A 134 28.56 -2.86 -3.80
C GLU A 134 27.94 -2.71 -2.39
N TYR A 135 26.67 -2.33 -2.30
CA TYR A 135 25.95 -2.19 -1.04
C TYR A 135 25.21 -3.46 -0.63
N LYS A 136 25.15 -4.47 -1.50
CA LYS A 136 24.44 -5.69 -1.21
C LYS A 136 25.25 -6.62 -0.35
N GLN A 137 24.64 -7.06 0.75
CA GLN A 137 25.24 -7.99 1.70
C GLN A 137 25.08 -9.42 1.20
N PRO A 138 26.09 -10.29 1.35
CA PRO A 138 25.95 -11.70 1.04
C PRO A 138 25.00 -12.38 2.01
N ILE A 139 24.24 -13.36 1.53
CA ILE A 139 23.41 -14.17 2.39
C ILE A 139 24.30 -15.17 3.14
N PRO A 140 24.27 -15.16 4.49
CA PRO A 140 25.12 -16.07 5.27
C PRO A 140 24.68 -17.53 5.12
N HIS A 141 25.64 -18.43 5.24
CA HIS A 141 25.38 -19.85 5.25
C HIS A 141 25.12 -20.35 6.69
N PHE A 142 24.35 -21.42 6.79
CA PHE A 142 24.09 -22.12 8.07
C PHE A 142 23.46 -21.21 9.12
N ILE A 143 22.42 -20.50 8.73
CA ILE A 143 21.70 -19.61 9.62
C ILE A 143 20.98 -20.37 10.74
N HIS A 144 20.87 -19.73 11.90
CA HIS A 144 20.13 -20.25 13.06
C HIS A 144 18.74 -19.61 13.21
N THR A 145 18.62 -18.35 12.76
CA THR A 145 17.38 -17.57 12.89
C THR A 145 17.02 -16.95 11.54
N LEU A 146 15.77 -17.11 11.16
CA LEU A 146 15.18 -16.49 9.98
C LEU A 146 14.05 -15.56 10.41
N GLY A 147 14.19 -14.28 10.14
CA GLY A 147 13.13 -13.31 10.30
C GLY A 147 12.25 -13.25 9.06
N VAL A 148 10.94 -13.13 9.25
CA VAL A 148 9.98 -13.02 8.15
C VAL A 148 9.04 -11.87 8.41
N VAL A 149 8.95 -10.94 7.47
CA VAL A 149 7.99 -9.82 7.45
C VAL A 149 6.96 -10.11 6.37
N THR A 150 5.79 -10.55 6.74
CA THR A 150 4.70 -10.86 5.83
C THR A 150 3.36 -10.88 6.58
N ALA A 151 2.25 -11.03 5.85
CA ALA A 151 0.95 -11.20 6.47
C ALA A 151 0.91 -12.49 7.31
N PRO A 152 0.26 -12.47 8.49
CA PRO A 152 0.20 -13.63 9.39
C PRO A 152 -0.65 -14.78 8.82
N THR A 153 -1.52 -14.47 7.86
CA THR A 153 -2.40 -15.42 7.19
C THR A 153 -2.13 -15.42 5.70
N GLY A 154 -2.31 -16.55 5.05
CA GLY A 154 -2.11 -16.68 3.62
C GLY A 154 -1.02 -17.67 3.23
N ALA A 155 -0.83 -17.83 1.92
CA ALA A 155 0.06 -18.83 1.37
C ALA A 155 1.54 -18.53 1.62
N ALA A 156 1.93 -17.24 1.59
CA ALA A 156 3.34 -16.85 1.68
C ALA A 156 4.01 -17.33 2.97
N VAL A 157 3.39 -17.09 4.13
CA VAL A 157 3.94 -17.51 5.43
C VAL A 157 3.99 -19.03 5.55
N GLN A 158 2.99 -19.74 5.03
CA GLN A 158 2.96 -21.20 5.06
C GLN A 158 4.04 -21.80 4.18
N ASP A 159 4.21 -21.29 2.98
CA ASP A 159 5.22 -21.74 2.05
C ASP A 159 6.63 -21.55 2.61
N ILE A 160 6.92 -20.41 3.21
CA ILE A 160 8.21 -20.14 3.85
C ILE A 160 8.45 -21.14 4.99
N ARG A 161 7.47 -21.32 5.87
CA ARG A 161 7.58 -22.25 7.00
C ARG A 161 7.81 -23.69 6.55
N ASN A 162 7.07 -24.14 5.55
CA ASN A 162 7.16 -25.50 5.04
C ASN A 162 8.52 -25.77 4.40
N ILE A 163 9.00 -24.87 3.57
CA ILE A 163 10.30 -25.01 2.90
C ILE A 163 11.44 -24.89 3.91
N ALA A 164 11.42 -23.88 4.78
CA ALA A 164 12.46 -23.68 5.79
C ALA A 164 12.55 -24.88 6.75
N GLY A 165 11.42 -25.40 7.22
CA GLY A 165 11.37 -26.54 8.13
C GLY A 165 11.84 -27.85 7.51
N ARG A 166 11.57 -28.07 6.22
CA ARG A 166 12.08 -29.25 5.51
C ARG A 166 13.60 -29.18 5.29
N ARG A 167 14.12 -28.00 4.99
CA ARG A 167 15.56 -27.81 4.73
C ARG A 167 16.37 -27.82 6.02
N ASN A 168 15.87 -27.22 7.08
CA ASN A 168 16.52 -27.22 8.41
C ASN A 168 15.47 -27.27 9.52
N PRO A 169 15.18 -28.43 10.09
CA PRO A 169 14.20 -28.58 11.17
C PRO A 169 14.62 -27.90 12.48
N TYR A 170 15.88 -27.51 12.62
CA TYR A 170 16.41 -26.84 13.82
C TYR A 170 16.38 -25.32 13.72
N LEU A 171 15.99 -24.78 12.58
CA LEU A 171 15.93 -23.35 12.34
C LEU A 171 14.81 -22.70 13.16
N GLN A 172 15.12 -21.59 13.81
CA GLN A 172 14.11 -20.74 14.44
C GLN A 172 13.58 -19.72 13.41
N VAL A 173 12.29 -19.75 13.15
CA VAL A 173 11.61 -18.79 12.29
C VAL A 173 10.87 -17.79 13.17
N ILE A 174 11.16 -16.50 13.01
CA ILE A 174 10.54 -15.42 13.77
C ILE A 174 9.70 -14.59 12.79
N LEU A 175 8.39 -14.67 12.95
CA LEU A 175 7.44 -13.92 12.13
C LEU A 175 7.14 -12.57 12.77
N TYR A 176 7.31 -11.49 11.99
CA TYR A 176 6.66 -10.23 12.28
C TYR A 176 5.38 -10.13 11.42
N PRO A 177 4.19 -10.18 12.04
CA PRO A 177 2.94 -10.09 11.29
C PRO A 177 2.71 -8.67 10.79
N ALA A 178 2.79 -8.47 9.48
CA ALA A 178 2.69 -7.16 8.86
C ALA A 178 1.42 -6.99 8.04
N LEU A 179 0.96 -5.75 7.95
CA LEU A 179 0.07 -5.34 6.87
C LEU A 179 0.91 -5.25 5.60
N VAL A 180 0.47 -5.90 4.53
CA VAL A 180 1.23 -5.94 3.27
C VAL A 180 0.53 -5.23 2.11
N GLN A 181 -0.65 -4.71 2.34
CA GLN A 181 -1.40 -3.89 1.39
C GLN A 181 -2.31 -2.89 2.11
N GLY A 182 -2.70 -1.85 1.40
CA GLY A 182 -3.58 -0.81 1.91
C GLY A 182 -2.87 0.24 2.73
N GLU A 183 -3.66 1.09 3.38
CA GLU A 183 -3.15 2.19 4.21
C GLU A 183 -2.42 1.63 5.43
N GLY A 184 -1.26 2.20 5.73
CA GLY A 184 -0.42 1.78 6.85
C GLY A 184 0.49 0.58 6.56
N ALA A 185 0.38 -0.04 5.39
CA ALA A 185 1.20 -1.21 5.05
C ALA A 185 2.70 -0.87 5.02
N ALA A 186 3.10 0.23 4.39
CA ALA A 186 4.50 0.64 4.34
C ALA A 186 5.10 0.80 5.74
N GLN A 187 4.39 1.47 6.63
CA GLN A 187 4.82 1.67 8.03
C GLN A 187 4.93 0.35 8.79
N SER A 188 3.99 -0.56 8.58
CA SER A 188 4.01 -1.90 9.18
C SER A 188 5.23 -2.70 8.73
N ILE A 189 5.53 -2.69 7.44
CA ILE A 189 6.69 -3.38 6.87
C ILE A 189 8.00 -2.78 7.40
N VAL A 190 8.13 -1.46 7.42
CA VAL A 190 9.30 -0.76 7.97
C VAL A 190 9.53 -1.15 9.43
N LYS A 191 8.49 -1.15 10.23
CA LYS A 191 8.56 -1.53 11.64
C LYS A 191 9.01 -2.98 11.80
N GLY A 192 8.49 -3.88 10.98
CA GLY A 192 8.88 -5.29 10.98
C GLY A 192 10.36 -5.50 10.65
N ILE A 193 10.84 -4.84 9.61
CA ILE A 193 12.25 -4.90 9.22
C ILE A 193 13.15 -4.41 10.36
N ARG A 194 12.83 -3.26 10.95
CA ARG A 194 13.62 -2.68 12.03
C ARG A 194 13.63 -3.55 13.29
N MET A 195 12.48 -4.09 13.66
CA MET A 195 12.40 -4.96 14.83
C MET A 195 13.22 -6.25 14.68
N LEU A 196 13.15 -6.88 13.51
CA LEU A 196 13.93 -8.09 13.24
C LEU A 196 15.42 -7.80 13.11
N ASP A 197 15.80 -6.66 12.56
CA ASP A 197 17.19 -6.21 12.50
C ASP A 197 17.75 -6.00 13.93
N GLU A 198 17.01 -5.31 14.79
CA GLU A 198 17.40 -5.11 16.19
C GLU A 198 17.45 -6.43 16.99
N ALA A 199 16.58 -7.37 16.66
CA ALA A 199 16.57 -8.69 17.29
C ALA A 199 17.78 -9.55 16.91
N GLY A 200 18.51 -9.16 15.87
CA GLY A 200 19.74 -9.83 15.46
C GLY A 200 19.52 -11.16 14.75
N VAL A 201 18.41 -11.31 14.02
CA VAL A 201 18.20 -12.49 13.16
C VAL A 201 19.27 -12.55 12.06
N ASP A 202 19.54 -13.74 11.55
CA ASP A 202 20.61 -13.94 10.58
C ASP A 202 20.25 -13.44 9.17
N VAL A 203 19.00 -13.61 8.76
CA VAL A 203 18.46 -13.18 7.48
C VAL A 203 16.99 -12.77 7.67
N ILE A 204 16.55 -11.78 6.91
CA ILE A 204 15.15 -11.35 6.87
C ILE A 204 14.58 -11.61 5.49
N ILE A 205 13.44 -12.28 5.41
CA ILE A 205 12.61 -12.36 4.20
C ILE A 205 11.49 -11.34 4.32
N VAL A 206 11.35 -10.47 3.34
CA VAL A 206 10.24 -9.54 3.20
C VAL A 206 9.45 -9.96 1.97
N GLY A 207 8.17 -10.26 2.14
CA GLY A 207 7.43 -10.74 1.00
C GLY A 207 5.93 -10.80 1.18
N ARG A 208 5.30 -11.12 0.06
CA ARG A 208 3.87 -11.45 -0.04
C ARG A 208 3.63 -12.20 -1.35
N GLY A 209 2.46 -12.81 -1.46
CA GLY A 209 1.97 -13.38 -2.71
C GLY A 209 1.77 -12.30 -3.79
N GLY A 210 1.66 -12.72 -5.05
CA GLY A 210 1.49 -11.81 -6.18
C GLY A 210 0.20 -10.98 -6.12
N GLY A 211 0.16 -9.94 -6.92
CA GLY A 211 -0.98 -9.03 -7.00
C GLY A 211 -0.73 -7.97 -8.07
N SER A 212 -1.67 -7.02 -8.20
CA SER A 212 -1.53 -5.86 -9.06
C SER A 212 -0.53 -4.85 -8.49
N ILE A 213 -0.16 -3.84 -9.27
CA ILE A 213 0.72 -2.76 -8.80
C ILE A 213 0.11 -2.02 -7.59
N GLU A 214 -1.22 -1.89 -7.53
CA GLU A 214 -1.90 -1.30 -6.38
C GLU A 214 -1.74 -2.18 -5.13
N ASP A 215 -1.90 -3.49 -5.26
CA ASP A 215 -1.76 -4.43 -4.14
C ASP A 215 -0.33 -4.46 -3.59
N LEU A 216 0.66 -4.30 -4.46
CA LEU A 216 2.08 -4.34 -4.12
C LEU A 216 2.66 -2.97 -3.77
N TRP A 217 1.87 -1.92 -3.79
CA TRP A 217 2.37 -0.55 -3.73
C TRP A 217 3.21 -0.25 -2.50
N ALA A 218 2.90 -0.81 -1.34
CA ALA A 218 3.69 -0.61 -0.12
C ALA A 218 5.18 -0.93 -0.31
N PHE A 219 5.49 -1.91 -1.16
CA PHE A 219 6.85 -2.32 -1.49
C PHE A 219 7.54 -1.39 -2.51
N ASN A 220 6.82 -0.41 -3.03
CA ASN A 220 7.33 0.68 -3.86
C ASN A 220 7.47 2.00 -3.09
N GLU A 221 7.18 2.01 -1.80
CA GLU A 221 7.33 3.21 -0.98
C GLU A 221 8.81 3.44 -0.62
N GLU A 222 9.22 4.70 -0.68
CA GLU A 222 10.60 5.10 -0.35
C GLU A 222 10.98 4.69 1.08
N SER A 223 10.07 4.79 2.03
CA SER A 223 10.31 4.40 3.42
C SER A 223 10.72 2.93 3.57
N VAL A 224 10.08 2.04 2.80
CA VAL A 224 10.43 0.61 2.78
C VAL A 224 11.79 0.40 2.13
N ALA A 225 12.06 1.06 1.01
CA ALA A 225 13.36 1.02 0.35
C ALA A 225 14.50 1.45 1.31
N ARG A 226 14.31 2.55 2.02
CA ARG A 226 15.29 3.04 3.00
C ARG A 226 15.47 2.09 4.18
N ALA A 227 14.41 1.51 4.69
CA ALA A 227 14.50 0.53 5.78
C ALA A 227 15.30 -0.71 5.37
N ILE A 228 15.11 -1.20 4.15
CA ILE A 228 15.89 -2.31 3.60
C ILE A 228 17.36 -1.90 3.43
N PHE A 229 17.60 -0.74 2.86
CA PHE A 229 18.96 -0.24 2.59
C PHE A 229 19.78 -0.02 3.88
N GLU A 230 19.14 0.50 4.92
CA GLU A 230 19.78 0.77 6.22
C GLU A 230 19.89 -0.48 7.11
N CYS A 231 19.26 -1.57 6.73
CA CYS A 231 19.24 -2.81 7.51
C CYS A 231 20.62 -3.45 7.55
N ARG A 232 21.10 -3.79 8.73
CA ARG A 232 22.38 -4.50 8.93
C ARG A 232 22.28 -5.98 8.64
N THR A 233 21.09 -6.53 8.84
CA THR A 233 20.77 -7.92 8.51
C THR A 233 20.52 -8.04 7.01
N PRO A 234 21.07 -9.05 6.33
CA PRO A 234 20.74 -9.29 4.92
C PRO A 234 19.24 -9.50 4.72
N VAL A 235 18.70 -8.88 3.68
CA VAL A 235 17.28 -8.92 3.33
C VAL A 235 17.09 -9.60 1.99
N ILE A 236 16.20 -10.59 1.95
CA ILE A 236 15.70 -11.22 0.72
C ILE A 236 14.30 -10.68 0.47
N SER A 237 14.09 -10.07 -0.69
CA SER A 237 12.76 -9.63 -1.12
C SER A 237 12.09 -10.72 -1.97
N ALA A 238 10.84 -11.03 -1.64
CA ALA A 238 10.04 -12.02 -2.35
C ALA A 238 8.64 -11.43 -2.62
N VAL A 239 8.58 -10.35 -3.37
CA VAL A 239 7.36 -9.58 -3.62
C VAL A 239 6.94 -9.66 -5.08
N GLY A 240 7.86 -9.28 -5.99
CA GLY A 240 7.59 -9.24 -7.42
C GLY A 240 7.65 -10.62 -8.06
N HIS A 241 6.83 -10.84 -9.08
CA HIS A 241 6.93 -11.99 -9.96
C HIS A 241 8.13 -11.90 -10.91
N GLU A 242 8.34 -12.91 -11.73
CA GLU A 242 9.53 -13.03 -12.60
C GLU A 242 9.85 -11.78 -13.42
N THR A 243 8.83 -11.06 -13.89
CA THR A 243 8.98 -9.87 -14.76
C THR A 243 8.65 -8.54 -14.06
N ASP A 244 7.97 -8.57 -12.91
CA ASP A 244 7.46 -7.38 -12.23
C ASP A 244 8.23 -7.13 -10.93
N PHE A 245 9.27 -6.31 -11.02
CA PHE A 245 10.06 -5.92 -9.86
C PHE A 245 9.42 -4.75 -9.12
N THR A 246 9.33 -4.88 -7.80
CA THR A 246 9.07 -3.73 -6.93
C THR A 246 10.38 -3.03 -6.58
N ILE A 247 10.29 -1.80 -6.04
CA ILE A 247 11.47 -1.08 -5.57
C ILE A 247 12.17 -1.86 -4.45
N ALA A 248 11.43 -2.53 -3.57
CA ALA A 248 12.00 -3.41 -2.56
C ALA A 248 12.91 -4.49 -3.17
N ASP A 249 12.51 -5.06 -4.31
CA ASP A 249 13.31 -6.07 -5.01
C ASP A 249 14.64 -5.54 -5.52
N PHE A 250 14.70 -4.28 -5.95
CA PHE A 250 15.94 -3.64 -6.39
C PHE A 250 16.88 -3.30 -5.24
N VAL A 251 16.35 -2.89 -4.10
CA VAL A 251 17.14 -2.46 -2.93
C VAL A 251 17.62 -3.66 -2.10
N ALA A 252 16.83 -4.74 -2.05
CA ALA A 252 17.17 -5.92 -1.27
C ALA A 252 18.53 -6.51 -1.66
N ASP A 253 19.17 -7.19 -0.72
CA ASP A 253 20.45 -7.87 -0.96
C ASP A 253 20.30 -9.01 -1.97
N LEU A 254 19.16 -9.67 -1.95
CA LEU A 254 18.81 -10.72 -2.89
C LEU A 254 17.32 -10.67 -3.19
N ARG A 255 16.95 -10.90 -4.44
CA ARG A 255 15.56 -11.00 -4.88
C ARG A 255 15.21 -12.45 -5.19
N ALA A 256 14.06 -12.90 -4.71
CA ALA A 256 13.49 -14.20 -5.07
C ALA A 256 12.16 -13.99 -5.80
N PRO A 257 11.82 -14.84 -6.79
CA PRO A 257 10.57 -14.69 -7.55
C PRO A 257 9.33 -15.10 -6.77
N THR A 258 9.48 -15.85 -5.69
CA THR A 258 8.37 -16.32 -4.83
C THR A 258 8.83 -16.44 -3.38
N PRO A 259 7.88 -16.42 -2.41
CA PRO A 259 8.21 -16.71 -1.01
C PRO A 259 8.88 -18.06 -0.79
N SER A 260 8.46 -19.11 -1.53
CA SER A 260 9.09 -20.42 -1.49
C SER A 260 10.55 -20.38 -1.93
N ALA A 261 10.83 -19.71 -3.05
CA ALA A 261 12.19 -19.51 -3.54
C ALA A 261 13.06 -18.73 -2.57
N ALA A 262 12.49 -17.72 -1.88
CA ALA A 262 13.20 -16.98 -0.85
C ALA A 262 13.63 -17.88 0.31
N ALA A 263 12.77 -18.77 0.76
CA ALA A 263 13.10 -19.74 1.81
C ALA A 263 14.21 -20.70 1.37
N GLU A 264 14.18 -21.17 0.12
CA GLU A 264 15.25 -22.02 -0.43
C GLU A 264 16.60 -21.29 -0.47
N LEU A 265 16.59 -20.01 -0.84
CA LEU A 265 17.80 -19.18 -0.89
C LEU A 265 18.35 -18.83 0.50
N ALA A 266 17.46 -18.66 1.49
CA ALA A 266 17.83 -18.29 2.85
C ALA A 266 18.38 -19.45 3.67
N VAL A 267 17.85 -20.65 3.46
CA VAL A 267 18.08 -21.82 4.32
C VAL A 267 18.83 -22.92 3.58
N ASP A 268 20.05 -23.20 4.01
CA ASP A 268 20.82 -24.33 3.48
C ASP A 268 20.14 -25.65 3.84
N ASP A 269 20.25 -26.62 2.95
CA ASP A 269 19.73 -27.97 3.21
C ASP A 269 20.63 -28.66 4.23
N PHE A 270 20.07 -28.96 5.40
CA PHE A 270 20.78 -29.57 6.51
C PHE A 270 21.38 -30.93 6.15
N ARG A 271 20.74 -31.70 5.27
CA ARG A 271 21.25 -32.97 4.79
C ARG A 271 22.51 -32.81 3.95
N SER A 272 22.53 -31.83 3.04
CA SER A 272 23.71 -31.51 2.23
C SER A 272 24.88 -31.08 3.08
N VAL A 273 24.59 -30.35 4.16
CA VAL A 273 25.62 -29.93 5.16
C VAL A 273 26.24 -31.15 5.84
N LEU A 274 25.43 -32.07 6.32
CA LEU A 274 25.91 -33.30 6.96
C LEU A 274 26.74 -34.17 6.00
N GLU A 275 26.29 -34.34 4.76
CA GLU A 275 27.02 -35.07 3.74
C GLU A 275 28.39 -34.44 3.47
N ASN A 276 28.48 -33.14 3.38
CA ASN A 276 29.75 -32.42 3.22
C ASN A 276 30.66 -32.62 4.43
N PHE A 277 30.15 -32.59 5.65
CA PHE A 277 30.92 -32.87 6.85
C PHE A 277 31.48 -34.31 6.84
N HIS A 278 30.71 -35.29 6.45
CA HIS A 278 31.17 -36.67 6.34
C HIS A 278 32.25 -36.85 5.27
N MET A 279 32.11 -36.19 4.12
CA MET A 279 33.14 -36.19 3.08
C MET A 279 34.45 -35.58 3.53
N TYR A 280 34.43 -34.51 4.28
CA TYR A 280 35.64 -33.86 4.83
C TYR A 280 36.25 -34.72 5.94
N GLY A 281 35.47 -35.36 6.78
CA GLY A 281 35.93 -36.27 7.83
C GLY A 281 36.66 -37.50 7.21
N ASP A 282 36.15 -38.09 6.16
CA ASP A 282 36.74 -39.24 5.46
C ASP A 282 38.05 -38.87 4.75
N ARG A 283 38.26 -37.62 4.34
CA ARG A 283 39.52 -37.15 3.72
C ARG A 283 40.63 -36.87 4.73
N LEU A 284 40.30 -36.77 6.02
CA LEU A 284 41.25 -36.48 7.09
C LEU A 284 41.72 -37.74 7.83
N GLN A 285 41.18 -38.94 7.50
CA GLN A 285 41.64 -40.25 7.91
C GLN A 285 42.56 -40.86 6.86
#